data_48503da8035ce97b8b96ab93c0366947
#
_entry.id   48503da8035ce97b8b96ab93c0366947
#
_cell.length_a   1.000
_cell.length_b   1.000
_cell.length_c   1.000
_cell.angle_alpha   90.00
_cell.angle_beta   90.00
_cell.angle_gamma   90.00
#
_symmetry.space_group_name_H-M   'P 1'
#
loop_
_entity.id
_entity.type
_entity.pdbx_description
1 polymer ?
#
loop_
_entity_poly.entity_id
_entity_poly.type
_entity_poly.pdbx_seq_one_letter_code
_entity_poly.pdbx_strand_id
1 'polypeptide(L)'
;YLERSRSGNGGHVWIFFDKPYPAIRNRKIFISILEQSGAFSMFDKSSSFDRLFPNQDFLSGKGLGNLIALPFFKPAMENGNSCFINSETFEPYPDQWQFLNEIERVSIGVLDNLHPEVLTMQNLPIPKNHNGKLSITLQQNIRIQRDGLTIPLVNFLKEELNFANSEFFIKKKSGKNTFGTERYFKLVEEAENEVIIPRGFIGKLLRFCKEQNLDFDFQDNRKLKEEISYSFNANLRSHQEKVIEAISKKDFGVIVAPPGSGKTIVGLKVIADKKQPALIVVHRKQLLEQWQERVQAFLGISKHEIGIIGQGKVKIGEQITIATIQSLPKQIEQIQNQFGTILVDECHHIPAETFRNTIEKLETFYLYGLTATPFRKYNDDKLIFAFIGDIISEIANNEIENFKHAQIIVRNTDLDVPFSSKTDNFETLSKILVHDSERNKLILNDNKNELSKGKRITVITERKEHIELLEKEQYSTKIAPEGK
;
A
#
# COMPACT_ATOMS: atom_id res chain seq x y z
N TYR A 1 23.92 -26.36 -11.01
CA TYR A 1 24.04 -26.13 -12.45
C TYR A 1 23.11 -25.02 -12.90
N LEU A 2 23.57 -24.19 -13.82
CA LEU A 2 22.83 -23.00 -14.24
C LEU A 2 22.12 -23.27 -15.57
N GLU A 3 20.81 -22.97 -15.62
CA GLU A 3 20.01 -22.99 -16.84
C GLU A 3 19.61 -21.56 -17.21
N ARG A 4 19.75 -21.16 -18.46
CA ARG A 4 19.16 -19.92 -18.97
C ARG A 4 17.66 -20.11 -19.14
N SER A 5 16.86 -19.20 -18.60
CA SER A 5 15.40 -19.29 -18.67
C SER A 5 14.87 -19.27 -20.09
N ARG A 6 13.63 -19.69 -20.32
CA ARG A 6 12.96 -19.65 -21.65
C ARG A 6 12.94 -18.27 -22.29
N SER A 7 12.84 -17.21 -21.47
CA SER A 7 12.82 -15.81 -21.96
C SER A 7 14.22 -15.24 -22.24
N GLY A 8 15.29 -15.90 -21.81
CA GLY A 8 16.65 -15.40 -21.86
C GLY A 8 17.00 -14.34 -20.80
N ASN A 9 16.01 -13.82 -20.05
CA ASN A 9 16.19 -12.71 -19.11
C ASN A 9 16.48 -13.13 -17.67
N GLY A 10 16.68 -14.41 -17.40
CA GLY A 10 16.96 -14.95 -16.09
C GLY A 10 17.51 -16.37 -16.18
N GLY A 11 17.83 -16.96 -15.04
CA GLY A 11 18.32 -18.33 -14.95
C GLY A 11 17.67 -19.13 -13.83
N HIS A 12 17.83 -20.44 -13.91
CA HIS A 12 17.46 -21.37 -12.86
C HIS A 12 18.70 -22.10 -12.40
N VAL A 13 18.92 -22.19 -11.10
CA VAL A 13 19.94 -23.05 -10.52
C VAL A 13 19.31 -24.39 -10.20
N TRP A 14 19.82 -25.45 -10.82
CA TRP A 14 19.39 -26.82 -10.64
C TRP A 14 20.37 -27.56 -9.75
N ILE A 15 19.86 -28.28 -8.75
CA ILE A 15 20.64 -29.10 -7.84
C ILE A 15 20.03 -30.50 -7.88
N PHE A 16 20.85 -31.47 -8.24
CA PHE A 16 20.43 -32.85 -8.41
C PHE A 16 20.93 -33.69 -7.22
N PHE A 17 20.06 -34.51 -6.65
CA PHE A 17 20.36 -35.36 -5.51
C PHE A 17 20.51 -36.81 -5.96
N ASP A 18 21.32 -37.55 -5.23
CA ASP A 18 21.50 -39.00 -5.46
C ASP A 18 20.26 -39.81 -5.09
N LYS A 19 19.47 -39.33 -4.10
CA LYS A 19 18.23 -39.93 -3.62
C LYS A 19 17.20 -38.85 -3.25
N PRO A 20 15.87 -39.19 -3.15
CA PRO A 20 14.86 -38.27 -2.66
C PRO A 20 15.20 -37.70 -1.28
N TYR A 21 15.05 -36.38 -1.12
CA TYR A 21 15.31 -35.68 0.14
C TYR A 21 14.10 -34.87 0.55
N PRO A 22 13.73 -34.82 1.86
CA PRO A 22 12.52 -34.08 2.31
C PRO A 22 12.55 -32.60 1.95
N ALA A 23 11.47 -32.09 1.32
CA ALA A 23 11.37 -30.73 0.86
C ALA A 23 11.61 -29.69 1.97
N ILE A 24 11.05 -29.92 3.17
CA ILE A 24 11.23 -29.05 4.33
C ILE A 24 12.71 -28.90 4.74
N ARG A 25 13.48 -30.01 4.75
CA ARG A 25 14.90 -29.99 5.09
C ARG A 25 15.71 -29.29 4.00
N ASN A 26 15.46 -29.68 2.74
CA ASN A 26 16.08 -29.08 1.57
C ASN A 26 15.92 -27.55 1.56
N ARG A 27 14.70 -27.07 1.73
CA ARG A 27 14.41 -25.65 1.75
C ARG A 27 15.18 -24.91 2.85
N LYS A 28 15.25 -25.47 4.06
CA LYS A 28 16.01 -24.87 5.17
C LYS A 28 17.50 -24.76 4.86
N ILE A 29 18.10 -25.81 4.29
CA ILE A 29 19.52 -25.81 3.91
C ILE A 29 19.79 -24.72 2.87
N PHE A 30 19.04 -24.69 1.77
CA PHE A 30 19.33 -23.75 0.69
C PHE A 30 18.94 -22.31 1.01
N ILE A 31 17.92 -22.07 1.82
CA ILE A 31 17.64 -20.72 2.35
C ILE A 31 18.85 -20.23 3.15
N SER A 32 19.39 -21.06 4.05
CA SER A 32 20.57 -20.70 4.84
C SER A 32 21.81 -20.42 3.99
N ILE A 33 22.07 -21.26 2.97
CA ILE A 33 23.19 -21.03 2.05
C ILE A 33 23.04 -19.72 1.29
N LEU A 34 21.84 -19.39 0.82
CA LEU A 34 21.55 -18.15 0.11
C LEU A 34 21.71 -16.92 1.02
N GLU A 35 21.30 -17.04 2.28
CA GLU A 35 21.50 -15.97 3.28
C GLU A 35 23.01 -15.77 3.56
N GLN A 36 23.77 -16.83 3.76
CA GLN A 36 25.22 -16.76 3.98
C GLN A 36 26.00 -16.22 2.79
N SER A 37 25.57 -16.55 1.58
CA SER A 37 26.21 -16.04 0.36
C SER A 37 25.98 -14.55 0.12
N GLY A 38 25.12 -13.90 0.93
CA GLY A 38 24.72 -12.52 0.70
C GLY A 38 23.86 -12.32 -0.56
N ALA A 39 23.39 -13.41 -1.17
CA ALA A 39 22.56 -13.36 -2.37
C ALA A 39 21.22 -12.66 -2.11
N PHE A 40 20.74 -12.69 -0.88
CA PHE A 40 19.64 -11.83 -0.40
C PHE A 40 19.79 -11.56 1.11
N SER A 41 19.27 -10.42 1.54
CA SER A 41 19.21 -10.11 2.97
C SER A 41 18.13 -10.95 3.67
N MET A 42 18.22 -11.07 4.99
CA MET A 42 17.22 -11.80 5.80
C MET A 42 15.79 -11.26 5.57
N PHE A 43 15.66 -9.98 5.22
CA PHE A 43 14.39 -9.30 4.99
C PHE A 43 14.02 -9.16 3.52
N ASP A 44 14.89 -9.56 2.59
CA ASP A 44 14.65 -9.34 1.17
C ASP A 44 13.83 -10.47 0.53
N LYS A 45 12.70 -10.10 -0.11
CA LYS A 45 12.06 -10.89 -1.16
C LYS A 45 12.66 -10.40 -2.48
N SER A 46 13.93 -10.71 -2.71
CA SER A 46 14.76 -10.08 -3.74
C SER A 46 14.15 -10.12 -5.13
N SER A 47 14.37 -9.05 -5.90
CA SER A 47 13.96 -8.95 -7.31
C SER A 47 14.74 -9.89 -8.24
N SER A 48 15.94 -10.32 -7.83
CA SER A 48 16.79 -11.26 -8.57
C SER A 48 16.54 -12.72 -8.23
N PHE A 49 15.95 -13.00 -7.05
CA PHE A 49 15.58 -14.34 -6.62
C PHE A 49 14.05 -14.48 -6.62
N ASP A 50 13.50 -15.20 -7.61
CA ASP A 50 12.04 -15.34 -7.75
C ASP A 50 11.49 -16.34 -6.71
N ARG A 51 12.04 -17.55 -6.64
CA ARG A 51 11.58 -18.58 -5.70
C ARG A 51 12.51 -19.79 -5.62
N LEU A 52 12.45 -20.47 -4.48
CA LEU A 52 13.06 -21.78 -4.27
C LEU A 52 12.00 -22.87 -4.50
N PHE A 53 12.31 -23.85 -5.35
CA PHE A 53 11.45 -25.04 -5.56
C PHE A 53 11.96 -26.27 -4.79
N PRO A 54 11.05 -27.03 -4.19
CA PRO A 54 9.63 -26.72 -4.00
C PRO A 54 9.42 -25.49 -3.08
N ASN A 55 8.38 -24.69 -3.31
CA ASN A 55 8.12 -23.51 -2.50
C ASN A 55 7.21 -23.77 -1.29
N GLN A 56 6.92 -25.04 -1.01
CA GLN A 56 6.11 -25.51 0.11
C GLN A 56 6.80 -26.67 0.81
N ASP A 57 6.63 -26.78 2.11
CA ASP A 57 7.26 -27.79 2.95
C ASP A 57 6.55 -29.13 2.84
N PHE A 58 5.24 -29.12 2.63
CA PHE A 58 4.39 -30.29 2.51
C PHE A 58 3.40 -30.17 1.36
N LEU A 59 3.05 -31.27 0.74
CA LEU A 59 1.99 -31.32 -0.26
C LEU A 59 0.63 -31.25 0.45
N SER A 60 -0.21 -30.28 0.09
CA SER A 60 -1.52 -30.07 0.72
C SER A 60 -2.56 -31.14 0.40
N GLY A 61 -2.23 -32.10 -0.47
CA GLY A 61 -3.16 -33.14 -0.96
C GLY A 61 -4.20 -32.62 -1.96
N LYS A 62 -4.20 -31.33 -2.27
CA LYS A 62 -5.08 -30.72 -3.29
C LYS A 62 -4.24 -30.23 -4.46
N GLY A 63 -4.47 -30.75 -5.66
CA GLY A 63 -3.78 -30.39 -6.90
C GLY A 63 -2.39 -31.04 -7.06
N LEU A 64 -1.68 -30.63 -8.11
CA LEU A 64 -0.38 -31.19 -8.50
C LEU A 64 0.82 -30.56 -7.75
N GLY A 65 0.58 -29.69 -6.78
CA GLY A 65 1.63 -28.95 -6.09
C GLY A 65 2.23 -27.84 -6.97
N ASN A 66 3.52 -27.54 -6.72
CA ASN A 66 4.23 -26.52 -7.48
C ASN A 66 4.69 -27.03 -8.82
N LEU A 67 4.27 -26.38 -9.89
CA LEU A 67 4.75 -26.68 -11.24
C LEU A 67 6.03 -25.89 -11.53
N ILE A 68 7.05 -26.58 -12.04
CA ILE A 68 8.29 -25.99 -12.53
C ILE A 68 8.40 -26.21 -14.04
N ALA A 69 8.83 -25.19 -14.77
CA ALA A 69 9.14 -25.33 -16.17
C ALA A 69 10.47 -26.08 -16.33
N LEU A 70 10.42 -27.24 -16.98
CA LEU A 70 11.62 -28.02 -17.26
C LEU A 70 12.49 -27.35 -18.33
N PRO A 71 13.82 -27.59 -18.31
CA PRO A 71 14.72 -27.25 -19.41
C PRO A 71 14.31 -27.89 -20.75
N PHE A 72 14.98 -27.49 -21.81
CA PHE A 72 14.87 -28.09 -23.15
C PHE A 72 13.54 -27.80 -23.86
N PHE A 73 12.96 -26.64 -23.66
CA PHE A 73 11.86 -26.18 -24.49
C PHE A 73 12.37 -25.84 -25.88
N LYS A 74 12.18 -26.75 -26.85
CA LYS A 74 12.78 -26.72 -28.18
C LYS A 74 12.73 -25.35 -28.88
N PRO A 75 11.59 -24.62 -28.92
CA PRO A 75 11.55 -23.31 -29.58
C PRO A 75 12.45 -22.25 -28.92
N ALA A 76 12.78 -22.39 -27.63
CA ALA A 76 13.68 -21.46 -26.95
C ALA A 76 15.14 -21.86 -27.10
N MET A 77 15.42 -23.15 -27.26
CA MET A 77 16.78 -23.67 -27.47
C MET A 77 17.42 -23.15 -28.77
N GLU A 78 16.64 -22.89 -29.79
CA GLU A 78 17.11 -22.32 -31.07
C GLU A 78 17.75 -20.94 -30.88
N ASN A 79 17.39 -20.24 -29.78
CA ASN A 79 17.96 -18.96 -29.38
C ASN A 79 18.94 -19.07 -28.19
N GLY A 80 19.42 -20.28 -27.87
CA GLY A 80 20.32 -20.51 -26.74
C GLY A 80 19.68 -20.35 -25.36
N ASN A 81 18.34 -20.41 -25.27
CA ASN A 81 17.57 -20.32 -24.04
C ASN A 81 17.01 -21.69 -23.63
N SER A 82 16.50 -21.84 -22.40
CA SER A 82 15.98 -23.11 -21.87
C SER A 82 17.00 -24.26 -21.95
N CYS A 83 18.26 -23.96 -21.78
CA CYS A 83 19.38 -24.89 -21.83
C CYS A 83 20.39 -24.61 -20.72
N PHE A 84 21.15 -25.60 -20.35
CA PHE A 84 22.25 -25.44 -19.39
C PHE A 84 23.39 -24.63 -20.02
N ILE A 85 23.96 -23.77 -19.22
CA ILE A 85 25.02 -22.84 -19.62
C ILE A 85 26.21 -22.95 -18.65
N ASN A 86 27.37 -22.68 -19.14
CA ASN A 86 28.57 -22.57 -18.33
C ASN A 86 28.45 -21.33 -17.40
N SER A 87 28.71 -21.50 -16.11
CA SER A 87 28.53 -20.44 -15.10
C SER A 87 29.55 -19.30 -15.20
N GLU A 88 30.66 -19.48 -15.91
CA GLU A 88 31.71 -18.47 -16.08
C GLU A 88 31.56 -17.71 -17.40
N THR A 89 31.32 -18.44 -18.49
CA THR A 89 31.22 -17.84 -19.84
C THR A 89 29.80 -17.45 -20.21
N PHE A 90 28.82 -17.98 -19.51
CA PHE A 90 27.39 -17.86 -19.82
C PHE A 90 26.98 -18.40 -21.19
N GLU A 91 27.82 -19.24 -21.81
CA GLU A 91 27.51 -19.86 -23.08
C GLU A 91 26.83 -21.24 -22.90
N PRO A 92 25.88 -21.61 -23.78
CA PRO A 92 25.27 -22.94 -23.75
C PRO A 92 26.31 -24.07 -23.94
N TYR A 93 26.18 -25.14 -23.19
CA TYR A 93 26.96 -26.34 -23.47
C TYR A 93 26.63 -26.88 -24.87
N PRO A 94 27.61 -27.27 -25.67
CA PRO A 94 27.40 -27.75 -27.06
C PRO A 94 26.47 -28.96 -27.15
N ASP A 95 26.69 -29.94 -26.26
CA ASP A 95 25.83 -31.10 -26.13
C ASP A 95 25.16 -31.13 -24.74
N GLN A 96 23.91 -30.78 -24.73
CA GLN A 96 23.10 -30.68 -23.52
C GLN A 96 22.80 -32.07 -22.88
N TRP A 97 22.71 -33.11 -23.72
CA TRP A 97 22.43 -34.46 -23.25
C TRP A 97 23.67 -35.14 -22.68
N GLN A 98 24.83 -34.92 -23.30
CA GLN A 98 26.09 -35.34 -22.72
C GLN A 98 26.31 -34.69 -21.39
N PHE A 99 26.11 -33.37 -21.31
CA PHE A 99 26.21 -32.62 -20.06
C PHE A 99 25.31 -33.18 -18.95
N LEU A 100 24.03 -33.50 -19.26
CA LEU A 100 23.11 -34.10 -18.28
C LEU A 100 23.59 -35.51 -17.79
N ASN A 101 24.21 -36.26 -18.63
CA ASN A 101 24.75 -37.61 -18.24
C ASN A 101 25.97 -37.49 -17.32
N GLU A 102 26.71 -36.40 -17.40
CA GLU A 102 27.90 -36.12 -16.61
C GLU A 102 27.63 -35.31 -15.35
N ILE A 103 26.38 -34.97 -15.06
CA ILE A 103 25.99 -34.19 -13.88
C ILE A 103 26.32 -34.94 -12.59
N GLU A 104 27.12 -34.34 -11.74
CA GLU A 104 27.33 -34.79 -10.37
C GLU A 104 26.11 -34.55 -9.50
N ARG A 105 25.75 -35.53 -8.70
CA ARG A 105 24.62 -35.46 -7.78
C ARG A 105 25.13 -35.29 -6.35
N VAL A 106 24.47 -34.38 -5.63
CA VAL A 106 24.75 -34.15 -4.22
C VAL A 106 24.23 -35.32 -3.41
N SER A 107 25.09 -35.96 -2.61
CA SER A 107 24.69 -37.08 -1.77
C SER A 107 23.87 -36.60 -0.57
N ILE A 108 22.91 -37.43 -0.13
CA ILE A 108 22.13 -37.18 1.07
C ILE A 108 23.03 -36.95 2.29
N GLY A 109 24.17 -37.69 2.38
CA GLY A 109 25.13 -37.52 3.48
C GLY A 109 25.70 -36.11 3.57
N VAL A 110 25.96 -35.46 2.44
CA VAL A 110 26.37 -34.02 2.42
C VAL A 110 25.25 -33.13 2.93
N LEU A 111 24.00 -33.37 2.50
CA LEU A 111 22.86 -32.60 2.94
C LEU A 111 22.56 -32.77 4.44
N ASP A 112 22.67 -33.99 4.95
CA ASP A 112 22.49 -34.29 6.37
C ASP A 112 23.59 -33.67 7.24
N ASN A 113 24.83 -33.58 6.74
CA ASN A 113 25.92 -32.87 7.41
C ASN A 113 25.71 -31.35 7.45
N LEU A 114 25.15 -30.78 6.38
CA LEU A 114 24.79 -29.37 6.34
C LEU A 114 23.57 -29.07 7.23
N HIS A 115 22.67 -30.03 7.44
CA HIS A 115 21.45 -29.83 8.22
C HIS A 115 21.68 -29.59 9.72
N PRO A 116 22.62 -30.23 10.46
CA PRO A 116 22.97 -29.87 11.83
C PRO A 116 23.53 -28.46 11.93
N GLU A 117 24.32 -28.01 10.96
CA GLU A 117 24.79 -26.63 10.90
C GLU A 117 23.63 -25.63 10.62
N VAL A 118 22.67 -26.03 9.82
CA VAL A 118 21.43 -25.29 9.60
C VAL A 118 20.52 -25.33 10.83
N LEU A 119 20.50 -26.41 11.59
CA LEU A 119 19.80 -26.46 12.89
C LEU A 119 20.57 -25.72 13.99
N THR A 120 21.91 -25.66 13.91
CA THR A 120 22.74 -24.78 14.74
C THR A 120 22.81 -23.36 14.21
N MET A 121 22.46 -23.14 12.95
CA MET A 121 22.23 -21.84 12.29
C MET A 121 20.79 -21.32 12.43
N GLN A 122 19.88 -22.12 12.96
CA GLN A 122 18.77 -21.60 13.79
C GLN A 122 19.33 -20.91 15.06
N ASN A 123 20.59 -21.16 15.34
CA ASN A 123 21.61 -20.47 16.08
C ASN A 123 22.77 -19.98 15.17
N LEU A 124 22.51 -19.47 13.93
CA LEU A 124 23.39 -18.41 13.42
C LEU A 124 23.60 -17.44 14.57
N PRO A 125 24.78 -16.83 14.74
CA PRO A 125 24.91 -15.80 15.70
C PRO A 125 24.00 -14.62 15.31
N ILE A 126 22.74 -14.82 15.46
CA ILE A 126 21.97 -14.02 16.37
C ILE A 126 22.94 -13.95 17.53
N PRO A 127 23.68 -12.82 17.68
CA PRO A 127 24.82 -12.78 18.59
C PRO A 127 24.35 -13.46 19.84
N LYS A 128 25.10 -14.50 20.27
CA LYS A 128 24.70 -15.36 21.40
C LYS A 128 24.23 -14.42 22.46
N ASN A 129 22.95 -14.45 22.80
CA ASN A 129 22.33 -13.67 23.84
C ASN A 129 23.33 -13.26 24.93
N HIS A 130 23.87 -12.05 24.81
CA HIS A 130 24.27 -11.33 25.96
C HIS A 130 22.98 -10.80 26.58
N ASN A 131 22.34 -11.56 27.49
CA ASN A 131 21.12 -11.22 28.22
C ASN A 131 20.00 -10.58 27.35
N GLY A 132 19.65 -11.26 26.29
CA GLY A 132 18.92 -10.90 25.09
C GLY A 132 17.52 -10.39 25.26
N LYS A 133 17.41 -9.20 25.80
CA LYS A 133 16.20 -8.41 25.74
C LYS A 133 16.16 -7.70 24.38
N LEU A 134 15.09 -7.90 23.64
CA LEU A 134 14.87 -7.18 22.38
C LEU A 134 14.71 -5.69 22.67
N SER A 135 15.56 -4.84 22.11
CA SER A 135 15.43 -3.38 22.27
C SER A 135 14.62 -2.80 21.12
N ILE A 136 13.49 -2.16 21.45
CA ILE A 136 12.56 -1.54 20.52
C ILE A 136 12.41 -0.07 20.88
N THR A 137 12.76 0.82 19.95
CA THR A 137 12.61 2.27 20.13
C THR A 137 11.59 2.82 19.15
N LEU A 138 10.61 3.58 19.64
CA LEU A 138 9.61 4.28 18.83
C LEU A 138 9.98 5.75 18.70
N GLN A 139 10.10 6.21 17.46
CA GLN A 139 10.29 7.62 17.06
C GLN A 139 9.38 7.94 15.88
N GLN A 140 9.87 8.66 14.85
CA GLN A 140 9.20 8.77 13.55
C GLN A 140 9.04 7.41 12.86
N ASN A 141 9.89 6.46 13.19
CA ASN A 141 9.84 5.05 12.82
C ASN A 141 10.12 4.16 14.06
N ILE A 142 10.05 2.86 13.88
CA ILE A 142 10.43 1.88 14.90
C ILE A 142 11.85 1.41 14.58
N ARG A 143 12.72 1.41 15.58
CA ARG A 143 14.09 0.90 15.50
C ARG A 143 14.22 -0.30 16.40
N ILE A 144 14.72 -1.40 15.88
CA ILE A 144 14.90 -2.67 16.56
C ILE A 144 16.37 -3.04 16.49
N GLN A 145 17.03 -3.20 17.63
CA GLN A 145 18.44 -3.61 17.65
C GLN A 145 18.59 -5.04 17.13
N ARG A 146 19.58 -5.27 16.25
CA ARG A 146 19.78 -6.58 15.61
C ARG A 146 20.12 -7.69 16.60
N ASP A 147 20.81 -7.35 17.69
CA ASP A 147 21.29 -8.31 18.70
C ASP A 147 20.15 -9.11 19.38
N GLY A 148 18.94 -8.56 19.38
CA GLY A 148 17.74 -9.19 19.96
C GLY A 148 16.83 -9.87 18.95
N LEU A 149 17.13 -9.82 17.65
CA LEU A 149 16.28 -10.40 16.62
C LEU A 149 16.24 -11.92 16.71
N THR A 150 15.04 -12.49 16.73
CA THR A 150 14.82 -13.93 16.65
C THR A 150 14.33 -14.32 15.25
N ILE A 151 14.59 -15.55 14.82
CA ILE A 151 14.12 -16.05 13.51
C ILE A 151 12.58 -15.88 13.35
N PRO A 152 11.74 -16.22 14.35
CA PRO A 152 10.30 -15.98 14.25
C PRO A 152 9.95 -14.51 14.02
N LEU A 153 10.66 -13.58 14.70
CA LEU A 153 10.43 -12.14 14.54
C LEU A 153 10.84 -11.67 13.14
N VAL A 154 12.00 -12.10 12.64
CA VAL A 154 12.45 -11.77 11.27
C VAL A 154 11.45 -12.25 10.23
N ASN A 155 10.98 -13.50 10.34
CA ASN A 155 9.97 -14.05 9.43
C ASN A 155 8.65 -13.27 9.50
N PHE A 156 8.21 -12.91 10.70
CA PHE A 156 7.01 -12.10 10.90
C PHE A 156 7.14 -10.72 10.23
N LEU A 157 8.24 -10.00 10.44
CA LEU A 157 8.49 -8.71 9.82
C LEU A 157 8.56 -8.82 8.30
N LYS A 158 9.24 -9.86 7.79
CA LYS A 158 9.36 -10.12 6.35
C LYS A 158 8.00 -10.38 5.69
N GLU A 159 7.15 -11.19 6.30
CA GLU A 159 5.83 -11.53 5.73
C GLU A 159 4.85 -10.36 5.79
N GLU A 160 4.85 -9.61 6.89
CA GLU A 160 3.92 -8.51 7.10
C GLU A 160 4.32 -7.23 6.38
N LEU A 161 5.63 -6.94 6.26
CA LEU A 161 6.14 -5.67 5.78
C LEU A 161 6.74 -5.73 4.36
N ASN A 162 6.91 -6.93 3.78
CA ASN A 162 7.31 -7.09 2.38
C ASN A 162 6.21 -7.84 1.63
N PHE A 163 5.42 -7.12 0.86
CA PHE A 163 4.27 -7.68 0.14
C PHE A 163 4.18 -7.18 -1.30
N ALA A 164 3.44 -7.92 -2.13
CA ALA A 164 3.34 -7.67 -3.55
C ALA A 164 2.73 -6.30 -3.85
N ASN A 165 3.34 -5.55 -4.76
CA ASN A 165 2.80 -4.31 -5.29
C ASN A 165 1.79 -4.64 -6.40
N SER A 166 0.54 -4.50 -6.11
CA SER A 166 -0.54 -4.85 -7.04
C SER A 166 -0.53 -4.02 -8.33
N GLU A 167 -0.07 -2.78 -8.26
CA GLU A 167 0.07 -1.91 -9.44
C GLU A 167 1.05 -2.52 -10.47
N PHE A 168 2.18 -3.06 -9.99
CA PHE A 168 3.14 -3.74 -10.86
C PHE A 168 2.50 -4.92 -11.61
N PHE A 169 1.77 -5.76 -10.90
CA PHE A 169 1.15 -6.95 -11.50
C PHE A 169 0.02 -6.59 -12.46
N ILE A 170 -0.74 -5.54 -12.20
CA ILE A 170 -1.77 -5.03 -13.11
C ILE A 170 -1.15 -4.46 -14.37
N LYS A 171 -0.12 -3.61 -14.24
CA LYS A 171 0.63 -3.07 -15.39
C LYS A 171 1.19 -4.22 -16.23
N LYS A 172 1.83 -5.20 -15.61
CA LYS A 172 2.39 -6.36 -16.29
C LYS A 172 1.32 -7.18 -17.02
N LYS A 173 0.16 -7.44 -16.38
CA LYS A 173 -0.96 -8.17 -16.98
C LYS A 173 -1.60 -7.43 -18.14
N SER A 174 -1.64 -6.10 -18.09
CA SER A 174 -2.20 -5.25 -19.15
C SER A 174 -1.17 -4.85 -20.23
N GLY A 175 0.04 -5.43 -20.23
CA GLY A 175 1.10 -5.14 -21.20
C GLY A 175 1.66 -3.71 -21.10
N LYS A 176 1.38 -2.99 -19.99
CA LYS A 176 1.92 -1.65 -19.77
C LYS A 176 3.34 -1.71 -19.25
N ASN A 177 4.10 -0.65 -19.50
CA ASN A 177 5.47 -0.54 -19.00
C ASN A 177 5.49 -0.56 -17.46
N THR A 178 6.33 -1.43 -16.89
CA THR A 178 6.54 -1.57 -15.43
C THR A 178 7.82 -0.88 -14.95
N PHE A 179 8.53 -0.18 -15.84
CA PHE A 179 9.75 0.54 -15.49
C PHE A 179 9.46 1.58 -14.38
N GLY A 180 10.29 1.61 -13.35
CA GLY A 180 10.11 2.47 -12.20
C GLY A 180 9.00 2.06 -11.21
N THR A 181 8.33 0.91 -11.44
CA THR A 181 7.35 0.38 -10.49
C THR A 181 7.95 -0.83 -9.78
N GLU A 182 8.13 -0.75 -8.46
CA GLU A 182 8.66 -1.85 -7.65
C GLU A 182 7.70 -3.05 -7.68
N ARG A 183 8.24 -4.26 -7.78
CA ARG A 183 7.46 -5.50 -7.76
C ARG A 183 6.88 -5.82 -6.39
N TYR A 184 7.62 -5.47 -5.33
CA TYR A 184 7.25 -5.65 -3.94
C TYR A 184 7.48 -4.35 -3.18
N PHE A 185 6.57 -4.04 -2.28
CA PHE A 185 6.83 -3.03 -1.26
C PHE A 185 7.76 -3.64 -0.21
N LYS A 186 8.87 -2.95 0.06
CA LYS A 186 9.85 -3.31 1.07
C LYS A 186 9.82 -2.23 2.13
N LEU A 187 9.18 -2.53 3.27
CA LEU A 187 9.01 -1.58 4.36
C LEU A 187 9.98 -1.82 5.52
N VAL A 188 10.87 -2.79 5.37
CA VAL A 188 11.96 -3.05 6.32
C VAL A 188 13.23 -2.45 5.74
N GLU A 189 13.85 -1.54 6.47
CA GLU A 189 15.16 -0.98 6.15
C GLU A 189 16.21 -1.57 7.09
N GLU A 190 17.33 -1.98 6.54
CA GLU A 190 18.42 -2.56 7.29
C GLU A 190 19.55 -1.55 7.44
N ALA A 191 19.89 -1.21 8.68
CA ALA A 191 21.10 -0.51 9.04
C ALA A 191 22.11 -1.50 9.66
N GLU A 192 23.33 -1.06 9.89
CA GLU A 192 24.42 -1.92 10.39
C GLU A 192 24.04 -2.65 11.67
N ASN A 193 23.50 -1.94 12.66
CA ASN A 193 23.18 -2.49 13.98
C ASN A 193 21.69 -2.52 14.31
N GLU A 194 20.83 -2.07 13.42
CA GLU A 194 19.40 -1.96 13.66
C GLU A 194 18.56 -2.26 12.42
N VAL A 195 17.31 -2.60 12.68
CA VAL A 195 16.27 -2.75 11.66
C VAL A 195 15.25 -1.66 11.88
N ILE A 196 14.89 -0.94 10.80
CA ILE A 196 14.00 0.20 10.83
C ILE A 196 12.72 -0.18 10.10
N ILE A 197 11.58 0.02 10.75
CA ILE A 197 10.26 -0.27 10.20
C ILE A 197 9.28 0.87 10.46
N PRO A 198 8.20 1.00 9.67
CA PRO A 198 7.24 2.07 9.83
C PRO A 198 6.56 2.08 11.21
N ARG A 199 6.34 3.29 11.77
CA ARG A 199 5.83 3.49 13.13
C ARG A 199 4.45 2.90 13.39
N GLY A 200 3.57 2.88 12.40
CA GLY A 200 2.21 2.36 12.56
C GLY A 200 2.17 0.86 12.87
N PHE A 201 3.25 0.14 12.61
CA PHE A 201 3.36 -1.30 12.87
C PHE A 201 3.60 -1.66 14.33
N ILE A 202 3.85 -0.67 15.23
CA ILE A 202 4.22 -0.92 16.64
C ILE A 202 3.18 -1.80 17.37
N GLY A 203 1.89 -1.57 17.15
CA GLY A 203 0.83 -2.34 17.82
C GLY A 203 0.90 -3.82 17.47
N LYS A 204 1.14 -4.15 16.19
CA LYS A 204 1.31 -5.53 15.71
C LYS A 204 2.61 -6.15 16.23
N LEU A 205 3.70 -5.39 16.20
CA LEU A 205 5.00 -5.83 16.71
C LEU A 205 4.95 -6.21 18.19
N LEU A 206 4.44 -5.32 19.04
CA LEU A 206 4.36 -5.59 20.48
C LEU A 206 3.42 -6.74 20.82
N ARG A 207 2.33 -6.91 20.06
CA ARG A 207 1.42 -8.05 20.20
C ARG A 207 2.12 -9.35 19.85
N PHE A 208 2.82 -9.39 18.71
CA PHE A 208 3.61 -10.55 18.31
C PHE A 208 4.68 -10.92 19.36
N CYS A 209 5.41 -9.94 19.88
CA CYS A 209 6.41 -10.18 20.93
C CYS A 209 5.77 -10.82 22.18
N LYS A 210 4.60 -10.35 22.59
CA LYS A 210 3.86 -10.92 23.73
C LYS A 210 3.36 -12.34 23.44
N GLU A 211 2.79 -12.59 22.28
CA GLU A 211 2.30 -13.92 21.87
C GLU A 211 3.43 -14.96 21.77
N GLN A 212 4.62 -14.53 21.36
CA GLN A 212 5.81 -15.39 21.27
C GLN A 212 6.62 -15.42 22.57
N ASN A 213 6.15 -14.77 23.65
CA ASN A 213 6.87 -14.65 24.92
C ASN A 213 8.29 -14.12 24.77
N LEU A 214 8.52 -13.20 23.83
CA LEU A 214 9.80 -12.52 23.68
C LEU A 214 9.95 -11.44 24.76
N ASP A 215 11.06 -11.46 25.48
CA ASP A 215 11.38 -10.39 26.42
C ASP A 215 11.91 -9.18 25.66
N PHE A 216 11.29 -8.01 25.86
CA PHE A 216 11.66 -6.79 25.16
C PHE A 216 11.68 -5.58 26.08
N ASP A 217 12.57 -4.65 25.76
CA ASP A 217 12.59 -3.30 26.30
C ASP A 217 12.02 -2.33 25.27
N PHE A 218 11.00 -1.58 25.68
CA PHE A 218 10.33 -0.63 24.81
C PHE A 218 10.56 0.80 25.29
N GLN A 219 11.10 1.64 24.42
CA GLN A 219 11.35 3.05 24.68
C GLN A 219 10.58 3.92 23.68
N ASP A 220 9.75 4.81 24.21
CA ASP A 220 9.07 5.82 23.40
C ASP A 220 9.86 7.13 23.47
N ASN A 221 10.57 7.42 22.38
CA ASN A 221 11.42 8.60 22.25
C ASN A 221 10.75 9.72 21.43
N ARG A 222 9.44 9.61 21.17
CA ARG A 222 8.68 10.70 20.56
C ARG A 222 8.62 11.90 21.51
N LYS A 223 8.61 13.10 20.94
CA LYS A 223 8.59 14.34 21.74
C LYS A 223 7.34 15.15 21.41
N LEU A 224 6.69 15.62 22.46
CA LEU A 224 5.66 16.65 22.35
C LEU A 224 6.33 18.01 22.06
N LYS A 225 5.62 18.87 21.38
CA LYS A 225 5.98 20.28 21.16
C LYS A 225 5.36 21.13 22.28
N GLU A 226 5.63 22.42 22.27
CA GLU A 226 4.95 23.36 23.16
C GLU A 226 3.45 23.30 22.97
N GLU A 227 2.72 23.34 24.07
CA GLU A 227 1.27 23.27 24.04
C GLU A 227 0.67 24.53 23.40
N ILE A 228 -0.30 24.34 22.52
CA ILE A 228 -1.08 25.38 21.88
C ILE A 228 -2.52 25.29 22.38
N SER A 229 -3.09 26.44 22.75
CA SER A 229 -4.51 26.50 23.08
C SER A 229 -5.33 26.72 21.80
N TYR A 230 -6.33 25.87 21.62
CA TYR A 230 -7.30 25.98 20.53
C TYR A 230 -8.69 26.26 21.09
N SER A 231 -9.44 27.18 20.50
CA SER A 231 -10.88 27.24 20.70
C SER A 231 -11.57 26.26 19.74
N PHE A 232 -12.58 25.56 20.22
CA PHE A 232 -13.36 24.66 19.37
C PHE A 232 -14.84 25.02 19.43
N ASN A 233 -15.36 25.57 18.33
CA ASN A 233 -16.69 26.18 18.22
C ASN A 233 -17.65 25.29 17.42
N ALA A 234 -17.82 24.03 17.82
CA ALA A 234 -18.78 23.14 17.21
C ALA A 234 -19.36 22.16 18.24
N ASN A 235 -20.62 21.79 18.08
CA ASN A 235 -21.23 20.71 18.82
C ASN A 235 -21.01 19.40 18.08
N LEU A 236 -20.49 18.41 18.78
CA LEU A 236 -20.32 17.06 18.22
C LEU A 236 -21.65 16.32 18.23
N ARG A 237 -21.84 15.48 17.24
CA ARG A 237 -22.92 14.49 17.21
C ARG A 237 -22.51 13.26 18.01
N SER A 238 -23.49 12.46 18.47
CA SER A 238 -23.22 11.28 19.31
C SER A 238 -22.22 10.29 18.71
N HIS A 239 -22.27 10.02 17.40
CA HIS A 239 -21.30 9.17 16.73
C HIS A 239 -19.89 9.79 16.66
N GLN A 240 -19.79 11.14 16.61
CA GLN A 240 -18.49 11.83 16.62
C GLN A 240 -17.86 11.83 18.02
N GLU A 241 -18.67 11.96 19.08
CA GLU A 241 -18.19 11.86 20.47
C GLU A 241 -17.57 10.50 20.77
N LYS A 242 -18.21 9.40 20.33
CA LYS A 242 -17.65 8.04 20.44
C LYS A 242 -16.29 7.91 19.76
N VAL A 243 -16.14 8.51 18.59
CA VAL A 243 -14.86 8.50 17.85
C VAL A 243 -13.80 9.27 18.63
N ILE A 244 -14.13 10.46 19.15
CA ILE A 244 -13.19 11.27 19.95
C ILE A 244 -12.78 10.53 21.22
N GLU A 245 -13.69 9.84 21.90
CA GLU A 245 -13.37 9.00 23.06
C GLU A 245 -12.40 7.88 22.70
N ALA A 246 -12.60 7.19 21.57
CA ALA A 246 -11.69 6.17 21.09
C ALA A 246 -10.28 6.73 20.79
N ILE A 247 -10.20 7.91 20.16
CA ILE A 247 -8.95 8.58 19.78
C ILE A 247 -8.21 9.11 21.02
N SER A 248 -8.92 9.51 22.08
CA SER A 248 -8.27 10.02 23.30
C SER A 248 -7.25 9.04 23.89
N LYS A 249 -7.48 7.73 23.72
CA LYS A 249 -6.67 6.62 24.21
C LYS A 249 -5.55 6.17 23.25
N LYS A 250 -5.41 6.84 22.11
CA LYS A 250 -4.47 6.47 21.03
C LYS A 250 -3.71 7.70 20.55
N ASP A 251 -2.43 7.50 20.22
CA ASP A 251 -1.58 8.59 19.71
C ASP A 251 -1.53 8.62 18.18
N PHE A 252 -1.82 7.51 17.52
CA PHE A 252 -1.84 7.41 16.07
C PHE A 252 -2.71 6.25 15.60
N GLY A 253 -3.18 6.34 14.37
CA GLY A 253 -4.00 5.34 13.71
C GLY A 253 -5.02 5.96 12.74
N VAL A 254 -5.84 5.11 12.17
CA VAL A 254 -6.80 5.45 11.12
C VAL A 254 -8.22 5.57 11.67
N ILE A 255 -8.90 6.62 11.24
CA ILE A 255 -10.30 6.88 11.54
C ILE A 255 -11.10 6.64 10.24
N VAL A 256 -11.98 5.66 10.28
CA VAL A 256 -12.83 5.32 9.14
C VAL A 256 -14.18 6.00 9.33
N ALA A 257 -14.53 6.87 8.40
CA ALA A 257 -15.76 7.64 8.50
C ALA A 257 -16.34 7.90 7.10
N PRO A 258 -17.59 7.50 6.83
CA PRO A 258 -18.20 7.64 5.51
C PRO A 258 -18.39 9.12 5.13
N PRO A 259 -18.65 9.43 3.85
CA PRO A 259 -19.00 10.78 3.43
C PRO A 259 -20.20 11.33 4.19
N GLY A 260 -20.16 12.59 4.59
CA GLY A 260 -21.24 13.21 5.35
C GLY A 260 -21.23 12.96 6.87
N SER A 261 -20.38 12.10 7.40
CA SER A 261 -20.21 11.83 8.85
C SER A 261 -19.59 13.01 9.62
N GLY A 262 -19.02 13.99 8.91
CA GLY A 262 -18.32 15.13 9.52
C GLY A 262 -16.86 14.85 9.87
N LYS A 263 -16.14 14.05 9.06
CA LYS A 263 -14.69 13.77 9.21
C LYS A 263 -13.86 14.99 9.56
N THR A 264 -14.11 16.11 8.88
CA THR A 264 -13.38 17.37 9.10
C THR A 264 -13.57 17.90 10.51
N ILE A 265 -14.78 17.83 11.05
CA ILE A 265 -15.09 18.27 12.43
C ILE A 265 -14.37 17.39 13.44
N VAL A 266 -14.41 16.06 13.23
CA VAL A 266 -13.65 15.10 14.07
C VAL A 266 -12.16 15.41 14.02
N GLY A 267 -11.60 15.64 12.83
CA GLY A 267 -10.18 15.98 12.68
C GLY A 267 -9.78 17.26 13.40
N LEU A 268 -10.60 18.31 13.32
CA LEU A 268 -10.37 19.59 14.01
C LEU A 268 -10.50 19.45 15.53
N LYS A 269 -11.45 18.63 16.02
CA LYS A 269 -11.57 18.31 17.44
C LYS A 269 -10.35 17.57 17.96
N VAL A 270 -9.84 16.59 17.20
CA VAL A 270 -8.61 15.88 17.55
C VAL A 270 -7.43 16.85 17.70
N ILE A 271 -7.25 17.77 16.72
CA ILE A 271 -6.20 18.79 16.78
C ILE A 271 -6.35 19.65 18.03
N ALA A 272 -7.57 20.12 18.31
CA ALA A 272 -7.84 20.93 19.49
C ALA A 272 -7.56 20.21 20.82
N ASP A 273 -7.93 18.92 20.91
CA ASP A 273 -7.71 18.12 22.13
C ASP A 273 -6.25 17.75 22.37
N LYS A 274 -5.48 17.54 21.28
CA LYS A 274 -4.05 17.20 21.40
C LYS A 274 -3.17 18.42 21.68
N LYS A 275 -3.66 19.64 21.52
CA LYS A 275 -2.99 20.90 21.89
C LYS A 275 -1.56 21.03 21.35
N GLN A 276 -1.31 20.60 20.13
CA GLN A 276 0.00 20.64 19.49
C GLN A 276 -0.03 21.41 18.19
N PRO A 277 1.06 22.05 17.76
CA PRO A 277 1.14 22.59 16.40
C PRO A 277 0.75 21.51 15.40
N ALA A 278 -0.15 21.83 14.47
CA ALA A 278 -0.75 20.81 13.62
C ALA A 278 -0.46 21.01 12.13
N LEU A 279 -0.19 19.89 11.44
CA LEU A 279 -0.10 19.80 9.99
C LEU A 279 -1.29 18.99 9.46
N ILE A 280 -2.11 19.61 8.61
CA ILE A 280 -3.19 18.94 7.88
C ILE A 280 -2.70 18.66 6.46
N VAL A 281 -2.65 17.39 6.10
CA VAL A 281 -2.16 16.95 4.77
C VAL A 281 -3.33 16.54 3.91
N VAL A 282 -3.44 17.14 2.73
CA VAL A 282 -4.49 16.86 1.75
C VAL A 282 -3.89 16.45 0.40
N HIS A 283 -4.66 15.71 -0.41
CA HIS A 283 -4.17 15.25 -1.71
C HIS A 283 -4.55 16.16 -2.89
N ARG A 284 -5.48 17.11 -2.70
CA ARG A 284 -5.95 18.04 -3.74
C ARG A 284 -6.05 19.48 -3.25
N LYS A 285 -5.83 20.42 -4.19
CA LYS A 285 -5.93 21.87 -3.95
C LYS A 285 -7.30 22.29 -3.39
N GLN A 286 -8.39 21.75 -3.91
CA GLN A 286 -9.74 22.08 -3.46
C GLN A 286 -9.98 21.73 -1.99
N LEU A 287 -9.40 20.60 -1.52
CA LEU A 287 -9.47 20.22 -0.11
C LEU A 287 -8.70 21.18 0.79
N LEU A 288 -7.57 21.72 0.31
CA LEU A 288 -6.81 22.71 1.06
C LEU A 288 -7.66 23.95 1.38
N GLU A 289 -8.39 24.48 0.39
CA GLU A 289 -9.28 25.63 0.56
C GLU A 289 -10.44 25.30 1.51
N GLN A 290 -11.05 24.12 1.36
CA GLN A 290 -12.11 23.67 2.26
C GLN A 290 -11.62 23.53 3.71
N TRP A 291 -10.45 22.94 3.93
CA TRP A 291 -9.88 22.83 5.28
C TRP A 291 -9.57 24.21 5.86
N GLN A 292 -9.06 25.16 5.07
CA GLN A 292 -8.81 26.50 5.51
C GLN A 292 -10.09 27.21 6.01
N GLU A 293 -11.20 27.09 5.27
CA GLU A 293 -12.52 27.61 5.67
C GLU A 293 -13.02 26.95 6.95
N ARG A 294 -12.82 25.62 7.10
CA ARG A 294 -13.25 24.89 8.30
C ARG A 294 -12.42 25.23 9.53
N VAL A 295 -11.10 25.36 9.39
CA VAL A 295 -10.21 25.83 10.46
C VAL A 295 -10.66 27.21 10.95
N GLN A 296 -10.92 28.14 10.05
CA GLN A 296 -11.43 29.46 10.40
C GLN A 296 -12.79 29.40 11.11
N ALA A 297 -13.73 28.62 10.59
CA ALA A 297 -15.09 28.56 11.13
C ALA A 297 -15.13 27.87 12.51
N PHE A 298 -14.38 26.81 12.73
CA PHE A 298 -14.51 25.96 13.92
C PHE A 298 -13.42 26.17 14.95
N LEU A 299 -12.22 26.63 14.57
CA LEU A 299 -11.16 26.95 15.51
C LEU A 299 -10.91 28.44 15.71
N GLY A 300 -11.62 29.30 14.96
CA GLY A 300 -11.51 30.75 15.09
C GLY A 300 -10.16 31.33 14.61
N ILE A 301 -9.31 30.53 13.95
CA ILE A 301 -7.99 30.95 13.48
C ILE A 301 -8.19 31.74 12.17
N SER A 302 -7.67 32.96 12.13
CA SER A 302 -7.82 33.81 10.94
C SER A 302 -7.10 33.24 9.73
N LYS A 303 -7.65 33.42 8.55
CA LYS A 303 -7.10 32.88 7.30
C LYS A 303 -5.64 33.28 7.07
N HIS A 304 -5.20 34.43 7.53
CA HIS A 304 -3.84 34.92 7.41
C HIS A 304 -2.87 34.28 8.42
N GLU A 305 -3.35 33.68 9.51
CA GLU A 305 -2.54 32.98 10.51
C GLU A 305 -2.33 31.52 10.10
N ILE A 306 -3.24 30.96 9.29
CA ILE A 306 -3.11 29.58 8.80
C ILE A 306 -1.94 29.49 7.83
N GLY A 307 -1.00 28.58 8.11
CA GLY A 307 0.09 28.23 7.21
C GLY A 307 -0.42 27.48 5.98
N ILE A 308 0.23 27.70 4.83
CA ILE A 308 -0.09 27.02 3.57
C ILE A 308 1.19 26.54 2.90
N ILE A 309 1.26 25.24 2.60
CA ILE A 309 2.31 24.65 1.78
C ILE A 309 1.67 24.02 0.55
N GLY A 310 1.73 24.73 -0.57
CA GLY A 310 1.09 24.34 -1.82
C GLY A 310 0.70 25.53 -2.67
N GLN A 311 0.29 25.30 -3.90
CA GLN A 311 -0.13 26.38 -4.83
C GLN A 311 0.95 27.46 -5.05
N GLY A 312 2.24 27.09 -5.02
CA GLY A 312 3.34 28.05 -5.12
C GLY A 312 3.63 28.85 -3.84
N LYS A 313 2.92 28.56 -2.73
CA LYS A 313 3.11 29.21 -1.43
C LYS A 313 3.80 28.27 -0.46
N VAL A 314 4.70 28.82 0.35
CA VAL A 314 5.34 28.15 1.48
C VAL A 314 5.27 29.09 2.66
N LYS A 315 4.28 28.87 3.53
CA LYS A 315 4.09 29.60 4.78
C LYS A 315 3.78 28.60 5.87
N ILE A 316 4.57 28.58 6.92
CA ILE A 316 4.29 27.79 8.11
C ILE A 316 3.50 28.66 9.08
N GLY A 317 2.37 28.15 9.54
CA GLY A 317 1.56 28.80 10.58
C GLY A 317 2.03 28.36 11.97
N GLU A 318 1.89 29.21 12.94
CA GLU A 318 2.27 28.92 14.31
C GLU A 318 1.42 27.81 14.93
N GLN A 319 0.12 27.84 14.71
CA GLN A 319 -0.83 26.87 15.25
C GLN A 319 -1.13 25.74 14.24
N ILE A 320 -1.51 26.10 13.02
CA ILE A 320 -1.94 25.13 11.99
C ILE A 320 -1.33 25.48 10.64
N THR A 321 -0.84 24.45 9.98
CA THR A 321 -0.44 24.49 8.56
C THR A 321 -1.24 23.47 7.77
N ILE A 322 -1.71 23.84 6.59
CA ILE A 322 -2.40 22.95 5.65
C ILE A 322 -1.50 22.77 4.43
N ALA A 323 -1.23 21.55 4.06
CA ALA A 323 -0.31 21.23 2.97
C ALA A 323 -0.89 20.26 1.96
N THR A 324 -0.58 20.46 0.68
CA THR A 324 -0.78 19.42 -0.31
C THR A 324 0.38 18.42 -0.24
N ILE A 325 0.07 17.12 -0.26
CA ILE A 325 1.08 16.06 -0.11
C ILE A 325 2.21 16.17 -1.15
N GLN A 326 1.90 16.61 -2.37
CA GLN A 326 2.89 16.78 -3.46
C GLN A 326 3.88 17.91 -3.20
N SER A 327 3.53 18.87 -2.34
CA SER A 327 4.39 20.01 -2.02
C SER A 327 5.34 19.75 -0.85
N LEU A 328 5.03 18.76 -0.01
CA LEU A 328 5.79 18.46 1.21
C LEU A 328 7.24 17.99 0.94
N PRO A 329 7.56 17.13 -0.05
CA PRO A 329 8.92 16.60 -0.22
C PRO A 329 10.00 17.67 -0.32
N LYS A 330 9.67 18.81 -0.92
CA LYS A 330 10.59 19.94 -1.11
C LYS A 330 10.81 20.78 0.15
N GLN A 331 10.00 20.56 1.20
CA GLN A 331 9.98 21.36 2.41
C GLN A 331 10.36 20.56 3.67
N ILE A 332 10.69 19.27 3.53
CA ILE A 332 10.93 18.36 4.66
C ILE A 332 11.95 18.93 5.64
N GLU A 333 13.08 19.43 5.18
CA GLU A 333 14.15 19.98 6.03
C GLU A 333 13.67 21.13 6.91
N GLN A 334 12.72 21.94 6.41
CA GLN A 334 12.17 23.07 7.18
C GLN A 334 11.09 22.65 8.16
N ILE A 335 10.34 21.58 7.86
CA ILE A 335 9.11 21.25 8.60
C ILE A 335 9.22 19.99 9.44
N GLN A 336 10.29 19.19 9.33
CA GLN A 336 10.40 17.88 9.95
C GLN A 336 10.13 17.90 11.47
N ASN A 337 10.48 18.99 12.15
CA ASN A 337 10.36 19.13 13.61
C ASN A 337 9.31 20.16 14.06
N GLN A 338 8.48 20.69 13.16
CA GLN A 338 7.59 21.82 13.46
C GLN A 338 6.26 21.39 14.09
N PHE A 339 5.79 20.16 13.82
CA PHE A 339 4.43 19.74 14.15
C PHE A 339 4.40 18.63 15.19
N GLY A 340 3.58 18.79 16.23
CA GLY A 340 3.31 17.73 17.20
C GLY A 340 2.14 16.84 16.80
N THR A 341 1.23 17.32 15.93
CA THR A 341 0.10 16.56 15.38
C THR A 341 0.09 16.62 13.85
N ILE A 342 -0.02 15.47 13.20
CA ILE A 342 -0.25 15.36 11.76
C ILE A 342 -1.58 14.67 11.51
N LEU A 343 -2.43 15.30 10.70
CA LEU A 343 -3.69 14.77 10.25
C LEU A 343 -3.67 14.61 8.72
N VAL A 344 -3.84 13.37 8.25
CA VAL A 344 -3.80 13.04 6.81
C VAL A 344 -5.21 12.78 6.33
N ASP A 345 -5.76 13.71 5.55
CA ASP A 345 -7.10 13.58 4.99
C ASP A 345 -7.08 12.71 3.73
N GLU A 346 -8.11 11.86 3.60
CA GLU A 346 -8.25 10.86 2.55
C GLU A 346 -6.94 10.04 2.36
N CYS A 347 -6.40 9.54 3.47
CA CYS A 347 -5.09 8.88 3.53
C CYS A 347 -4.95 7.70 2.55
N HIS A 348 -6.07 7.11 2.11
CA HIS A 348 -6.08 6.05 1.09
C HIS A 348 -5.66 6.52 -0.32
N HIS A 349 -5.63 7.82 -0.59
CA HIS A 349 -5.20 8.36 -1.89
C HIS A 349 -3.69 8.62 -1.99
N ILE A 350 -2.94 8.51 -0.88
CA ILE A 350 -1.51 8.83 -0.88
C ILE A 350 -0.71 7.62 -1.36
N PRO A 351 0.11 7.73 -2.43
CA PRO A 351 0.99 6.65 -2.86
C PRO A 351 2.02 6.28 -1.79
N ALA A 352 2.41 5.00 -1.74
CA ALA A 352 3.38 4.48 -0.77
C ALA A 352 4.71 5.24 -0.76
N GLU A 353 5.26 5.49 -1.94
CA GLU A 353 6.51 6.23 -2.11
C GLU A 353 6.41 7.66 -1.56
N THR A 354 5.26 8.31 -1.79
CA THR A 354 5.02 9.66 -1.27
C THR A 354 4.92 9.65 0.26
N PHE A 355 4.28 8.64 0.86
CA PHE A 355 4.25 8.47 2.32
C PHE A 355 5.66 8.34 2.88
N ARG A 356 6.46 7.44 2.34
CA ARG A 356 7.84 7.19 2.76
C ARG A 356 8.71 8.43 2.63
N ASN A 357 8.59 9.14 1.52
CA ASN A 357 9.41 10.32 1.24
C ASN A 357 8.98 11.59 1.98
N THR A 358 7.82 11.57 2.64
CA THR A 358 7.25 12.75 3.33
C THR A 358 6.88 12.46 4.78
N ILE A 359 5.76 11.79 5.01
CA ILE A 359 5.15 11.65 6.34
C ILE A 359 6.07 10.90 7.31
N GLU A 360 6.76 9.86 6.82
CA GLU A 360 7.68 9.07 7.64
C GLU A 360 8.92 9.86 8.11
N LYS A 361 9.27 10.93 7.38
CA LYS A 361 10.38 11.82 7.75
C LYS A 361 10.00 12.90 8.76
N LEU A 362 8.72 13.09 9.03
CA LEU A 362 8.24 14.10 9.96
C LEU A 362 8.23 13.59 11.38
N GLU A 363 8.95 14.29 12.27
CA GLU A 363 9.00 13.99 13.70
C GLU A 363 7.75 14.55 14.39
N THR A 364 6.76 13.71 14.57
CA THR A 364 5.51 14.06 15.24
C THR A 364 5.16 13.08 16.35
N PHE A 365 4.47 13.56 17.38
CA PHE A 365 3.95 12.68 18.41
C PHE A 365 2.65 12.00 17.96
N TYR A 366 1.70 12.79 17.45
CA TYR A 366 0.39 12.34 17.02
C TYR A 366 0.28 12.26 15.50
N LEU A 367 -0.22 11.12 14.98
CA LEU A 367 -0.42 10.91 13.56
C LEU A 367 -1.76 10.22 13.27
N TYR A 368 -2.68 10.90 12.65
CA TYR A 368 -4.00 10.36 12.34
C TYR A 368 -4.31 10.41 10.85
N GLY A 369 -4.89 9.31 10.34
CA GLY A 369 -5.43 9.24 9.00
C GLY A 369 -6.95 9.28 9.01
N LEU A 370 -7.55 10.10 8.17
CA LEU A 370 -8.99 10.12 7.90
C LEU A 370 -9.26 9.46 6.56
N THR A 371 -10.24 8.57 6.49
CA THR A 371 -10.66 7.95 5.24
C THR A 371 -12.12 7.52 5.28
N ALA A 372 -12.76 7.51 4.11
CA ALA A 372 -14.07 6.89 3.96
C ALA A 372 -13.99 5.39 3.68
N THR A 373 -12.91 4.95 3.05
CA THR A 373 -12.69 3.58 2.58
C THR A 373 -11.27 3.17 2.91
N PRO A 374 -11.03 2.46 4.03
CA PRO A 374 -9.70 2.06 4.44
C PRO A 374 -9.14 0.96 3.54
N PHE A 375 -10.02 0.16 2.93
CA PHE A 375 -9.63 -0.98 2.12
C PHE A 375 -9.53 -0.59 0.64
N ARG A 376 -8.39 -0.85 0.05
CA ARG A 376 -8.13 -0.66 -1.38
C ARG A 376 -8.36 -1.96 -2.15
N LYS A 377 -8.74 -1.83 -3.42
CA LYS A 377 -9.04 -2.94 -4.34
C LYS A 377 -7.93 -4.00 -4.44
N TYR A 378 -6.70 -3.70 -3.98
CA TYR A 378 -5.50 -4.46 -4.29
C TYR A 378 -4.57 -4.72 -3.09
N ASN A 379 -5.09 -4.73 -1.84
CA ASN A 379 -4.31 -4.92 -0.60
C ASN A 379 -3.23 -3.85 -0.34
N ASP A 380 -3.30 -2.69 -1.00
CA ASP A 380 -2.39 -1.56 -0.73
C ASP A 380 -2.75 -0.82 0.58
N ASP A 381 -3.87 -1.21 1.19
CA ASP A 381 -4.32 -0.81 2.52
C ASP A 381 -3.29 -1.16 3.61
N LYS A 382 -2.56 -2.27 3.45
CA LYS A 382 -1.45 -2.63 4.35
C LYS A 382 -0.43 -1.49 4.54
N LEU A 383 -0.20 -0.68 3.50
CA LEU A 383 0.68 0.49 3.58
C LEU A 383 0.16 1.53 4.55
N ILE A 384 -1.13 1.84 4.49
CA ILE A 384 -1.76 2.84 5.36
C ILE A 384 -1.57 2.42 6.82
N PHE A 385 -1.85 1.15 7.13
CA PHE A 385 -1.72 0.62 8.48
C PHE A 385 -0.27 0.51 8.93
N ALA A 386 0.66 0.19 8.04
CA ALA A 386 2.07 0.17 8.38
C ALA A 386 2.60 1.58 8.74
N PHE A 387 2.20 2.61 8.02
CA PHE A 387 2.70 3.97 8.25
C PHE A 387 1.92 4.74 9.32
N ILE A 388 0.59 4.64 9.33
CA ILE A 388 -0.26 5.46 10.23
C ILE A 388 -0.65 4.67 11.48
N GLY A 389 -0.91 3.37 11.36
CA GLY A 389 -1.38 2.50 12.43
C GLY A 389 -2.72 1.85 12.15
N ASP A 390 -3.16 1.01 13.06
CA ASP A 390 -4.42 0.27 12.97
C ASP A 390 -5.64 1.22 12.99
N ILE A 391 -6.82 0.70 12.61
CA ILE A 391 -8.08 1.43 12.71
C ILE A 391 -8.39 1.67 14.19
N ILE A 392 -8.54 2.95 14.57
CA ILE A 392 -8.91 3.36 15.94
C ILE A 392 -10.42 3.28 16.10
N SER A 393 -11.15 3.78 15.12
CA SER A 393 -12.61 3.85 15.14
C SER A 393 -13.17 3.84 13.72
N GLU A 394 -14.33 3.22 13.59
CA GLU A 394 -15.10 3.16 12.35
C GLU A 394 -16.52 3.63 12.64
N ILE A 395 -16.98 4.62 11.86
CA ILE A 395 -18.39 5.07 11.90
C ILE A 395 -19.19 4.26 10.89
N ALA A 396 -20.14 3.49 11.34
CA ALA A 396 -21.04 2.76 10.46
C ALA A 396 -22.08 3.70 9.83
N ASN A 397 -22.51 3.40 8.59
CA ASN A 397 -23.50 4.21 7.88
C ASN A 397 -24.83 4.38 8.65
N ASN A 398 -25.24 3.37 9.41
CA ASN A 398 -26.47 3.37 10.22
C ASN A 398 -26.35 4.24 11.49
N GLU A 399 -25.16 4.66 11.89
CA GLU A 399 -24.92 5.57 13.02
C GLU A 399 -25.08 7.06 12.63
N ILE A 400 -25.17 7.35 11.32
CA ILE A 400 -25.34 8.71 10.83
C ILE A 400 -26.81 9.06 10.84
N GLU A 401 -27.19 10.06 11.63
CA GLU A 401 -28.53 10.60 11.64
C GLU A 401 -28.93 11.07 10.24
N ASN A 402 -30.13 10.68 9.80
CA ASN A 402 -30.68 11.00 8.48
C ASN A 402 -29.91 10.38 7.29
N PHE A 403 -29.19 9.28 7.50
CA PHE A 403 -28.62 8.53 6.38
C PHE A 403 -29.75 7.97 5.51
N LYS A 404 -29.90 8.53 4.31
CA LYS A 404 -30.90 8.05 3.35
C LYS A 404 -30.26 7.00 2.44
N HIS A 405 -30.85 5.84 2.38
CA HIS A 405 -30.46 4.86 1.36
C HIS A 405 -30.83 5.36 -0.02
N ALA A 406 -29.87 5.32 -0.95
CA ALA A 406 -30.13 5.64 -2.34
C ALA A 406 -30.95 4.48 -2.98
N GLN A 407 -32.00 4.82 -3.67
CA GLN A 407 -32.69 3.89 -4.55
C GLN A 407 -31.93 3.82 -5.88
N ILE A 408 -31.41 2.66 -6.22
CA ILE A 408 -30.70 2.44 -7.49
C ILE A 408 -31.73 1.95 -8.52
N ILE A 409 -31.91 2.72 -9.60
CA ILE A 409 -32.74 2.34 -10.75
C ILE A 409 -31.81 2.08 -11.91
N VAL A 410 -31.75 0.83 -12.34
CA VAL A 410 -30.96 0.41 -13.53
C VAL A 410 -31.80 0.59 -14.78
N ARG A 411 -31.27 1.31 -15.77
CA ARG A 411 -31.86 1.44 -17.10
C ARG A 411 -31.02 0.63 -18.10
N ASN A 412 -31.64 -0.31 -18.78
CA ASN A 412 -31.01 -1.04 -19.86
C ASN A 412 -31.06 -0.19 -21.13
N THR A 413 -29.95 -0.16 -21.85
CA THR A 413 -29.84 0.42 -23.19
C THR A 413 -29.25 -0.62 -24.13
N ASP A 414 -29.84 -0.77 -25.30
CA ASP A 414 -29.32 -1.66 -26.31
C ASP A 414 -28.35 -0.91 -27.21
N LEU A 415 -27.11 -1.38 -27.23
CA LEU A 415 -26.06 -0.86 -28.09
C LEU A 415 -25.62 -1.97 -29.04
N ASP A 416 -26.05 -1.88 -30.28
CA ASP A 416 -25.67 -2.83 -31.35
C ASP A 416 -24.33 -2.41 -31.97
N VAL A 417 -23.25 -2.67 -31.26
CA VAL A 417 -21.87 -2.42 -31.70
C VAL A 417 -21.06 -3.71 -31.54
N PRO A 418 -20.37 -4.17 -32.58
CA PRO A 418 -19.49 -5.33 -32.48
C PRO A 418 -18.28 -4.95 -31.57
N PHE A 419 -18.39 -5.25 -30.29
CA PHE A 419 -17.35 -5.01 -29.28
C PHE A 419 -16.91 -6.32 -28.66
N SER A 420 -15.62 -6.58 -28.69
CA SER A 420 -15.00 -7.70 -27.99
C SER A 420 -14.12 -7.20 -26.85
N SER A 421 -14.45 -7.54 -25.61
CA SER A 421 -13.65 -7.19 -24.44
C SER A 421 -12.21 -7.75 -24.44
N LYS A 422 -11.91 -8.68 -25.35
CA LYS A 422 -10.57 -9.28 -25.50
C LYS A 422 -9.68 -8.51 -26.46
N THR A 423 -10.25 -7.90 -27.49
CA THR A 423 -9.52 -7.27 -28.60
C THR A 423 -9.69 -5.74 -28.60
N ASP A 424 -10.80 -5.24 -28.10
CA ASP A 424 -11.16 -3.84 -28.24
C ASP A 424 -10.86 -3.03 -26.97
N ASN A 425 -10.45 -1.80 -27.16
CA ASN A 425 -10.13 -0.91 -26.05
C ASN A 425 -11.42 -0.31 -25.47
N PHE A 426 -11.59 -0.38 -24.14
CA PHE A 426 -12.70 0.26 -23.43
C PHE A 426 -12.82 1.76 -23.74
N GLU A 427 -11.72 2.43 -24.06
CA GLU A 427 -11.75 3.84 -24.45
C GLU A 427 -12.55 4.08 -25.73
N THR A 428 -12.46 3.18 -26.70
CA THR A 428 -13.24 3.23 -27.95
C THR A 428 -14.73 3.04 -27.66
N LEU A 429 -15.08 2.04 -26.85
CA LEU A 429 -16.46 1.83 -26.42
C LEU A 429 -17.03 3.05 -25.70
N SER A 430 -16.25 3.65 -24.79
CA SER A 430 -16.66 4.84 -24.06
C SER A 430 -16.92 6.05 -24.97
N LYS A 431 -16.14 6.21 -26.07
CA LYS A 431 -16.41 7.24 -27.09
C LYS A 431 -17.71 6.97 -27.84
N ILE A 432 -17.96 5.72 -28.24
CA ILE A 432 -19.19 5.34 -28.92
C ILE A 432 -20.40 5.61 -28.03
N LEU A 433 -20.35 5.25 -26.76
CA LEU A 433 -21.41 5.48 -25.78
C LEU A 433 -21.77 6.97 -25.57
N VAL A 434 -20.80 7.88 -25.76
CA VAL A 434 -21.05 9.33 -25.69
C VAL A 434 -22.01 9.78 -26.81
N HIS A 435 -21.89 9.20 -28.00
CA HIS A 435 -22.67 9.57 -29.19
C HIS A 435 -23.90 8.70 -29.42
N ASP A 436 -24.23 7.78 -28.54
CA ASP A 436 -25.43 6.97 -28.62
C ASP A 436 -26.68 7.82 -28.35
N SER A 437 -27.40 8.14 -29.42
CA SER A 437 -28.55 9.02 -29.38
C SER A 437 -29.71 8.47 -28.55
N GLU A 438 -29.98 7.17 -28.63
CA GLU A 438 -31.07 6.55 -27.87
C GLU A 438 -30.80 6.56 -26.38
N ARG A 439 -29.56 6.23 -25.99
CA ARG A 439 -29.11 6.34 -24.59
C ARG A 439 -29.18 7.78 -24.09
N ASN A 440 -28.75 8.75 -24.89
CA ASN A 440 -28.78 10.16 -24.50
C ASN A 440 -30.22 10.68 -24.35
N LYS A 441 -31.14 10.29 -25.24
CA LYS A 441 -32.57 10.58 -25.11
C LYS A 441 -33.15 10.00 -23.81
N LEU A 442 -32.79 8.76 -23.45
CA LEU A 442 -33.22 8.13 -22.21
C LEU A 442 -32.76 8.94 -20.98
N ILE A 443 -31.48 9.32 -20.96
CA ILE A 443 -30.90 10.15 -19.87
C ILE A 443 -31.63 11.48 -19.76
N LEU A 444 -31.87 12.15 -20.88
CA LEU A 444 -32.54 13.45 -20.90
C LEU A 444 -34.02 13.35 -20.48
N ASN A 445 -34.72 12.29 -20.89
CA ASN A 445 -36.09 12.05 -20.46
C ASN A 445 -36.21 11.76 -18.97
N ASP A 446 -35.32 10.92 -18.41
CA ASP A 446 -35.26 10.68 -16.98
C ASP A 446 -34.97 11.98 -16.22
N ASN A 447 -34.04 12.81 -16.70
CA ASN A 447 -33.76 14.11 -16.12
C ASN A 447 -34.99 15.03 -16.14
N LYS A 448 -35.68 15.14 -17.26
CA LYS A 448 -36.91 15.96 -17.37
C LYS A 448 -37.98 15.50 -16.41
N ASN A 449 -38.20 14.19 -16.31
CA ASN A 449 -39.20 13.58 -15.42
C ASN A 449 -38.89 13.87 -13.93
N GLU A 450 -37.63 13.79 -13.53
CA GLU A 450 -37.26 14.05 -12.15
C GLU A 450 -37.24 15.56 -11.82
N LEU A 451 -36.86 16.43 -12.78
CA LEU A 451 -36.96 17.88 -12.66
C LEU A 451 -38.42 18.35 -12.50
N SER A 452 -39.35 17.76 -13.26
CA SER A 452 -40.79 18.10 -13.13
C SER A 452 -41.37 17.76 -11.76
N LYS A 453 -40.74 16.85 -11.02
CA LYS A 453 -41.08 16.53 -9.62
C LYS A 453 -40.39 17.43 -8.60
N GLY A 454 -39.70 18.48 -9.04
CA GLY A 454 -38.99 19.43 -8.18
C GLY A 454 -37.68 18.89 -7.60
N LYS A 455 -37.13 17.79 -8.12
CA LYS A 455 -35.87 17.23 -7.64
C LYS A 455 -34.66 17.97 -8.23
N ARG A 456 -33.57 18.01 -7.44
CA ARG A 456 -32.27 18.46 -7.94
C ARG A 456 -31.56 17.25 -8.58
N ILE A 457 -30.97 17.46 -9.76
CA ILE A 457 -30.33 16.40 -10.53
C ILE A 457 -28.84 16.70 -10.70
N THR A 458 -28.02 15.68 -10.57
CA THR A 458 -26.60 15.73 -10.93
C THR A 458 -26.33 14.60 -11.94
N VAL A 459 -25.86 14.97 -13.12
CA VAL A 459 -25.42 13.99 -14.14
C VAL A 459 -23.93 13.79 -14.00
N ILE A 460 -23.50 12.54 -13.83
CA ILE A 460 -22.09 12.15 -13.71
C ILE A 460 -21.70 11.37 -14.96
N THR A 461 -20.65 11.81 -15.62
CA THR A 461 -20.07 11.14 -16.77
C THR A 461 -18.55 11.23 -16.75
N GLU A 462 -17.86 10.28 -17.38
CA GLU A 462 -16.40 10.24 -17.45
C GLU A 462 -15.80 11.18 -18.50
N ARG A 463 -16.62 11.67 -19.47
CA ARG A 463 -16.14 12.45 -20.62
C ARG A 463 -16.74 13.84 -20.64
N LYS A 464 -15.89 14.86 -20.82
CA LYS A 464 -16.30 16.26 -20.99
C LYS A 464 -17.20 16.44 -22.21
N GLU A 465 -16.84 15.81 -23.31
CA GLU A 465 -17.58 15.79 -24.56
C GLU A 465 -19.05 15.34 -24.37
N HIS A 466 -19.28 14.36 -23.48
CA HIS A 466 -20.64 13.90 -23.15
C HIS A 466 -21.43 14.96 -22.37
N ILE A 467 -20.77 15.72 -21.51
CA ILE A 467 -21.43 16.85 -20.80
C ILE A 467 -21.88 17.90 -21.78
N GLU A 468 -21.00 18.32 -22.69
CA GLU A 468 -21.28 19.34 -23.72
C GLU A 468 -22.43 18.91 -24.65
N LEU A 469 -22.46 17.61 -25.02
CA LEU A 469 -23.51 17.06 -25.87
C LEU A 469 -24.87 17.05 -25.15
N LEU A 470 -24.94 16.55 -23.95
CA LEU A 470 -26.17 16.50 -23.14
C LEU A 470 -26.67 17.92 -22.83
N GLU A 471 -25.79 18.86 -22.55
CA GLU A 471 -26.12 20.26 -22.32
C GLU A 471 -26.74 20.89 -23.58
N LYS A 472 -26.12 20.71 -24.74
CA LYS A 472 -26.63 21.23 -26.02
C LYS A 472 -28.01 20.63 -26.37
N GLU A 473 -28.24 19.35 -26.16
CA GLU A 473 -29.51 18.69 -26.41
C GLU A 473 -30.62 19.18 -25.42
N GLN A 474 -30.26 19.44 -24.16
CA GLN A 474 -31.16 19.92 -23.15
C GLN A 474 -31.62 21.39 -23.47
N TYR A 475 -30.74 22.24 -23.99
CA TYR A 475 -31.06 23.60 -24.38
C TYR A 475 -31.83 23.69 -25.70
N SER A 476 -31.52 22.82 -26.67
CA SER A 476 -32.24 22.75 -27.96
C SER A 476 -33.73 22.40 -27.80
N THR A 477 -34.08 21.67 -26.75
CA THR A 477 -35.47 21.34 -26.40
C THR A 477 -36.21 22.45 -25.67
N LYS A 478 -35.51 23.50 -25.18
CA LYS A 478 -36.15 24.71 -24.58
C LYS A 478 -36.48 25.79 -25.59
N ILE A 479 -36.01 25.70 -26.83
CA ILE A 479 -36.18 26.74 -27.90
C ILE A 479 -37.28 26.35 -28.90
N ALA A 480 -38.05 25.31 -28.68
CA ALA A 480 -39.28 25.12 -29.45
C ALA A 480 -40.38 26.01 -28.79
N PRO A 481 -40.79 27.13 -29.39
CA PRO A 481 -41.92 27.92 -28.87
C PRO A 481 -43.16 27.03 -29.01
N GLU A 482 -43.92 26.90 -27.93
CA GLU A 482 -45.30 26.43 -28.03
C GLU A 482 -46.02 27.31 -29.03
N GLY A 483 -46.12 26.84 -30.24
CA GLY A 483 -46.92 27.47 -31.28
C GLY A 483 -48.39 27.16 -31.07
N LYS A 484 -49.14 28.24 -30.76
CA LYS A 484 -50.54 28.52 -30.84
C LYS A 484 -51.53 27.36 -30.83
#